data_5c99c4e67d1a3d4a7934bfc6b5f0aabc
#
_entry.id   5c99c4e67d1a3d4a7934bfc6b5f0aabc
#
_cell.length_a   1.000
_cell.length_b   1.000
_cell.length_c   1.000
_cell.angle_alpha   90.00
_cell.angle_beta   90.00
_cell.angle_gamma   90.00
#
_symmetry.space_group_name_H-M   'P 1'
#
loop_
_entity.id
_entity.type
_entity.pdbx_description
1 polymer ?
#
loop_
_entity_poly.entity_id
_entity_poly.type
_entity_poly.pdbx_seq_one_letter_code
_entity_poly.pdbx_strand_id
1 'polypeptide(L)'
;MNTNPHLTTDEEAAMLKLLDIVTLKADDPDTGLKAGTEGTIVDVHGNHEAYTVEFSDEDGNTIEEALFKDYLPAQLQKVETALQP
;
A
#
# COMPACT_ATOMS: atom_id res chain seq x y z
N MET A 1 -11.27 5.85 -29.97
CA MET A 1 -11.10 5.48 -29.48
C MET A 1 -10.83 5.26 -28.73
N ASN A 2 -10.83 4.94 -28.49
CA ASN A 2 -10.59 4.56 -27.71
C ASN A 2 -10.32 4.56 -26.88
N THR A 3 -10.41 4.36 -26.53
CA THR A 3 -10.36 4.32 -25.83
C THR A 3 -9.85 4.23 -24.83
N ASN A 4 -9.82 3.96 -24.47
CA ASN A 4 -9.40 3.88 -23.45
C ASN A 4 -9.03 2.75 -22.71
N PRO A 5 -8.93 1.67 -23.07
CA PRO A 5 -8.55 0.48 -22.36
C PRO A 5 -7.19 0.54 -21.75
N HIS A 6 -6.32 1.27 -22.34
CA HIS A 6 -5.01 1.33 -21.76
C HIS A 6 -5.00 2.08 -20.44
N LEU A 7 -5.94 2.95 -20.25
CA LEU A 7 -6.04 3.58 -18.96
C LEU A 7 -6.41 2.56 -17.93
N THR A 8 -7.28 1.67 -18.27
CA THR A 8 -7.67 0.64 -17.35
C THR A 8 -6.48 -0.22 -16.97
N THR A 9 -5.63 -0.50 -17.93
CA THR A 9 -4.46 -1.30 -17.65
C THR A 9 -3.54 -0.62 -16.66
N ASP A 10 -3.33 0.68 -16.82
CA ASP A 10 -2.49 1.41 -15.90
C ASP A 10 -3.10 1.43 -14.53
N GLU A 11 -4.42 1.59 -14.45
CA GLU A 11 -5.08 1.61 -13.17
C GLU A 11 -5.01 0.26 -12.51
N GLU A 12 -5.13 -0.80 -13.25
CA GLU A 12 -5.02 -2.12 -12.68
C GLU A 12 -3.61 -2.38 -12.17
N ALA A 13 -2.62 -1.93 -12.88
CA ALA A 13 -1.26 -2.14 -12.45
C ALA A 13 -0.96 -1.38 -11.17
N ALA A 14 -1.64 -0.25 -10.97
CA ALA A 14 -1.44 0.54 -9.78
C ALA A 14 -2.35 0.14 -8.65
N MET A 15 -3.35 -0.70 -8.91
CA MET A 15 -4.30 -1.08 -7.88
C MET A 15 -3.62 -1.97 -6.86
N LEU A 16 -3.82 -1.65 -5.60
CA LEU A 16 -3.19 -2.40 -4.52
C LEU A 16 -4.02 -3.64 -4.20
N LYS A 17 -3.33 -4.71 -3.89
CA LYS A 17 -3.98 -5.98 -3.62
C LYS A 17 -3.43 -6.60 -2.36
N LEU A 18 -4.14 -7.58 -1.87
CA LEU A 18 -3.71 -8.34 -0.72
C LEU A 18 -2.29 -8.87 -0.97
N LEU A 19 -1.45 -8.73 0.03
CA LEU A 19 -0.06 -9.18 0.03
C LEU A 19 0.87 -8.33 -0.81
N ASP A 20 0.38 -7.26 -1.42
CA ASP A 20 1.28 -6.32 -2.08
C ASP A 20 2.16 -5.63 -1.05
N ILE A 21 3.37 -5.32 -1.46
CA ILE A 21 4.28 -4.56 -0.62
C ILE A 21 4.15 -3.10 -1.00
N VAL A 22 4.04 -2.25 0.01
CA VAL A 22 3.81 -0.82 -0.19
C VAL A 22 4.71 -0.02 0.72
N THR A 23 4.87 1.25 0.40
CA THR A 23 5.53 2.19 1.32
C THR A 23 4.60 3.36 1.53
N LEU A 24 4.79 4.05 2.67
CA LEU A 24 4.05 5.27 2.93
C LEU A 24 4.57 6.37 2.05
N LYS A 25 3.67 7.14 1.45
CA LYS A 25 4.08 8.26 0.62
C LYS A 25 4.47 9.48 1.43
N ALA A 26 3.96 9.59 2.65
CA ALA A 26 4.23 10.73 3.50
C ALA A 26 4.24 10.29 4.95
N ASP A 27 4.79 11.13 5.82
CA ASP A 27 4.81 10.82 7.25
C ASP A 27 3.39 10.68 7.76
N ASP A 28 3.20 9.77 8.70
CA ASP A 28 1.89 9.52 9.29
C ASP A 28 1.93 9.99 10.75
N PRO A 29 1.34 11.14 11.05
CA PRO A 29 1.42 11.65 12.42
C PRO A 29 0.64 10.79 13.42
N ASP A 30 -0.35 10.03 12.96
CA ASP A 30 -1.14 9.22 13.89
C ASP A 30 -0.34 8.07 14.46
N THR A 31 0.55 7.50 13.66
CA THR A 31 1.33 6.35 14.11
C THR A 31 2.79 6.68 14.32
N GLY A 32 3.22 7.84 13.87
CA GLY A 32 4.62 8.21 13.95
C GLY A 32 5.47 7.61 12.86
N LEU A 33 4.88 6.89 11.93
CA LEU A 33 5.65 6.29 10.85
C LEU A 33 6.09 7.34 9.85
N LYS A 34 7.25 7.12 9.27
CA LYS A 34 7.80 8.09 8.33
C LYS A 34 7.55 7.66 6.90
N ALA A 35 7.56 8.62 6.00
CA ALA A 35 7.47 8.32 4.58
C ALA A 35 8.54 7.31 4.22
N GLY A 36 8.18 6.38 3.34
CA GLY A 36 9.11 5.33 2.93
C GLY A 36 9.07 4.08 3.78
N THR A 37 8.32 4.10 4.90
CA THR A 37 8.19 2.89 5.71
C THR A 37 7.50 1.81 4.89
N GLU A 38 8.06 0.60 4.90
CA GLU A 38 7.56 -0.47 4.07
C GLU A 38 6.60 -1.37 4.85
N GLY A 39 5.57 -1.84 4.16
CA GLY A 39 4.62 -2.75 4.79
C GLY A 39 3.98 -3.66 3.76
N THR A 40 3.13 -4.55 4.24
CA THR A 40 2.43 -5.51 3.40
C THR A 40 0.94 -5.35 3.62
N ILE A 41 0.17 -5.34 2.55
CA ILE A 41 -1.28 -5.24 2.65
C ILE A 41 -1.80 -6.57 3.16
N VAL A 42 -2.48 -6.57 4.30
CA VAL A 42 -3.01 -7.79 4.89
C VAL A 42 -4.53 -7.85 4.87
N ASP A 43 -5.18 -6.77 4.47
CA ASP A 43 -6.63 -6.79 4.32
C ASP A 43 -7.04 -5.67 3.39
N VAL A 44 -8.10 -5.91 2.62
CA VAL A 44 -8.64 -4.95 1.67
C VAL A 44 -10.07 -4.68 2.06
N HIS A 45 -10.43 -3.42 2.23
CA HIS A 45 -11.76 -3.04 2.69
C HIS A 45 -12.57 -2.41 1.57
N GLY A 46 -13.83 -2.79 1.53
CA GLY A 46 -14.72 -2.26 0.52
C GLY A 46 -14.24 -2.64 -0.86
N ASN A 47 -14.44 -1.74 -1.79
CA ASN A 47 -14.00 -1.98 -3.16
C ASN A 47 -12.67 -1.28 -3.35
N HIS A 48 -11.66 -1.73 -2.60
CA HIS A 48 -10.32 -1.14 -2.61
C HIS A 48 -10.36 0.30 -2.10
N GLU A 49 -11.25 0.56 -1.14
CA GLU A 49 -11.37 1.91 -0.61
C GLU A 49 -10.37 2.20 0.49
N ALA A 50 -9.96 1.17 1.19
CA ALA A 50 -8.97 1.31 2.24
C ALA A 50 -8.27 -0.02 2.45
N TYR A 51 -7.15 0.02 3.15
CA TYR A 51 -6.34 -1.17 3.35
C TYR A 51 -5.82 -1.21 4.77
N THR A 52 -5.70 -2.42 5.30
CA THR A 52 -4.94 -2.66 6.51
C THR A 52 -3.54 -3.06 6.09
N VAL A 53 -2.54 -2.41 6.63
CA VAL A 53 -1.16 -2.64 6.23
C VAL A 53 -0.34 -3.01 7.44
N GLU A 54 0.43 -4.07 7.32
CA GLU A 54 1.33 -4.49 8.38
C GLU A 54 2.68 -3.87 8.09
N PHE A 55 2.97 -2.76 8.76
CA PHE A 55 4.27 -2.08 8.61
C PHE A 55 5.27 -2.66 9.60
N SER A 56 6.52 -2.63 9.23
CA SER A 56 7.59 -3.14 10.09
C SER A 56 8.61 -2.04 10.32
N ASP A 57 9.24 -2.10 11.50
CA ASP A 57 10.31 -1.17 11.80
C ASP A 57 11.63 -1.71 11.26
N GLU A 58 12.72 -1.02 11.57
CA GLU A 58 14.01 -1.38 11.02
C GLU A 58 14.50 -2.73 11.52
N ASP A 59 14.00 -3.16 12.66
CA ASP A 59 14.37 -4.43 13.21
C ASP A 59 13.49 -5.56 12.74
N GLY A 60 12.51 -5.25 11.90
CA GLY A 60 11.61 -6.27 11.39
C GLY A 60 10.42 -6.53 12.27
N ASN A 61 10.22 -5.74 13.32
CA ASN A 61 9.07 -5.93 14.21
C ASN A 61 7.86 -5.21 13.65
N THR A 62 6.71 -5.85 13.78
CA THR A 62 5.45 -5.25 13.32
C THR A 62 5.09 -4.06 14.18
N ILE A 63 4.69 -2.99 13.54
CA ILE A 63 4.24 -1.79 14.22
C ILE A 63 2.74 -1.93 14.42
N GLU A 64 2.35 -2.29 15.63
CA GLU A 64 0.98 -2.71 15.89
C GLU A 64 -0.01 -1.58 15.76
N GLU A 65 0.39 -0.36 16.07
CA GLU A 65 -0.53 0.76 15.97
C GLU A 65 -1.09 0.91 14.57
N ALA A 66 -0.29 0.57 13.57
CA ALA A 66 -0.73 0.71 12.19
C ALA A 66 -1.78 -0.33 11.82
N LEU A 67 -1.85 -1.44 12.52
CA LEU A 67 -2.83 -2.46 12.22
C LEU A 67 -4.25 -2.05 12.61
N PHE A 68 -4.37 -1.04 13.45
CA PHE A 68 -5.69 -0.56 13.87
C PHE A 68 -6.13 0.65 13.06
N LYS A 69 -5.40 0.95 11.99
CA LYS A 69 -5.71 2.10 11.18
C LYS A 69 -5.88 1.66 9.73
N ASP A 70 -6.86 2.22 9.04
CA ASP A 70 -7.03 1.94 7.63
C ASP A 70 -6.27 2.98 6.83
N TYR A 71 -5.58 2.55 5.81
CA TYR A 71 -4.81 3.46 4.95
C TYR A 71 -5.53 3.58 3.62
N LEU A 72 -5.58 4.80 3.11
CA LEU A 72 -6.21 5.06 1.83
C LEU A 72 -5.23 4.81 0.71
N PRO A 73 -5.72 4.48 -0.49
CA PRO A 73 -4.81 4.24 -1.61
C PRO A 73 -3.86 5.39 -1.86
N ALA A 74 -4.32 6.62 -1.62
CA ALA A 74 -3.47 7.79 -1.89
C ALA A 74 -2.29 7.89 -0.94
N GLN A 75 -2.32 7.16 0.17
CA GLN A 75 -1.26 7.21 1.15
C GLN A 75 -0.17 6.17 0.89
N LEU A 76 -0.42 5.25 -0.02
CA LEU A 76 0.45 4.10 -0.21
C LEU A 76 1.04 4.07 -1.60
N GLN A 77 2.29 3.66 -1.70
CA GLN A 77 2.98 3.51 -2.96
C GLN A 77 3.34 2.05 -3.13
N LYS A 78 2.86 1.43 -4.20
CA LYS A 78 3.19 0.04 -4.44
C LYS A 78 4.68 -0.10 -4.76
N VAL A 79 5.29 -1.10 -4.17
CA VAL A 79 6.67 -1.41 -4.46
C VAL A 79 6.68 -2.42 -5.59
N GLU A 80 7.30 -2.05 -6.70
CA GLU A 80 7.38 -2.96 -7.82
C GLU A 80 8.45 -3.98 -7.55
N THR A 81 8.09 -5.22 -7.71
CA THR A 81 9.09 -6.25 -7.55
C THR A 81 9.39 -6.79 -8.92
N ALA A 82 9.90 -5.95 -9.72
CA ALA A 82 10.01 -6.23 -11.13
C ALA A 82 10.96 -7.34 -11.46
N LEU A 83 11.60 -7.83 -10.49
CA LEU A 83 12.52 -8.88 -10.75
C LEU A 83 11.96 -10.19 -10.90
N GLN A 84 10.68 -10.29 -10.81
CA GLN A 84 10.12 -11.55 -10.97
C GLN A 84 10.40 -11.99 -12.31
N PRO A 85 11.06 -13.01 -12.49
CA PRO A 85 11.29 -13.52 -13.82
C PRO A 85 10.04 -14.06 -14.42
#